data_56788169a87ea366c1ca809ad765328d
#
_entry.id   56788169a87ea366c1ca809ad765328d
#
_cell.length_a   1.000
_cell.length_b   1.000
_cell.length_c   1.000
_cell.angle_alpha   90.00
_cell.angle_beta   90.00
_cell.angle_gamma   90.00
#
_symmetry.space_group_name_H-M   'P 1'
#
loop_
_entity.id
_entity.type
_entity.pdbx_description
1 polymer ?
#
loop_
_entity_poly.entity_id
_entity_poly.type
_entity_poly.pdbx_seq_one_letter_code
_entity_poly.pdbx_strand_id
1 'polypeptide(L)'
;MHVDYITIAGADIKTLGHAFKLDYLDKPQARPLDVVMVAGYNDLVAGNSRNTIIDHLRAFTDLVKLSGLQLHPDKPNSVAISTLMHPPQLSWFPDNGRFPSPSYRNQKEKIDWLNDEIEKLNIANQVPKYPAFHTYGVRTNTVKHKDVYGNITRTTRVKVHRWEHWREQDKGNMLHLRNDRRYKMATAINNYFSCNT
;
A
#
# COMPACT_ATOMS: atom_id res chain seq x y z
N MET A 1 14.46 -17.01 -9.91
CA MET A 1 13.99 -15.59 -9.92
C MET A 1 14.83 -14.82 -8.92
N HIS A 2 15.36 -13.66 -9.30
CA HIS A 2 16.09 -12.75 -8.42
C HIS A 2 15.19 -11.56 -8.13
N VAL A 3 15.06 -11.17 -6.86
CA VAL A 3 14.25 -10.02 -6.43
C VAL A 3 15.16 -9.05 -5.70
N ASP A 4 15.29 -7.85 -6.25
CA ASP A 4 16.01 -6.75 -5.66
C ASP A 4 15.08 -5.78 -4.95
N TYR A 5 15.55 -5.14 -3.90
CA TYR A 5 14.79 -4.17 -3.12
C TYR A 5 15.50 -2.82 -3.08
N ILE A 6 14.81 -1.77 -3.49
CA ILE A 6 15.20 -0.39 -3.20
C ILE A 6 14.40 0.08 -2.00
N THR A 7 15.06 0.40 -0.91
CA THR A 7 14.43 0.92 0.31
C THR A 7 15.12 2.19 0.76
N ILE A 8 14.37 3.28 0.84
CA ILE A 8 14.86 4.59 1.29
C ILE A 8 13.96 5.06 2.43
N ALA A 9 14.53 5.25 3.61
CA ALA A 9 13.77 5.71 4.77
C ALA A 9 13.18 7.10 4.51
N GLY A 10 11.87 7.25 4.75
CA GLY A 10 11.18 8.53 4.57
C GLY A 10 10.95 8.97 3.12
N ALA A 11 11.32 8.15 2.13
CA ALA A 11 11.15 8.52 0.73
C ALA A 11 9.68 8.68 0.33
N ASP A 12 9.42 9.69 -0.48
CA ASP A 12 8.20 9.86 -1.24
C ASP A 12 8.27 9.11 -2.59
N ILE A 13 7.19 9.12 -3.35
CA ILE A 13 7.10 8.47 -4.66
C ILE A 13 8.16 9.00 -5.62
N LYS A 14 8.35 10.32 -5.63
CA LYS A 14 9.32 10.99 -6.53
C LYS A 14 10.76 10.55 -6.24
N THR A 15 11.14 10.50 -4.97
CA THR A 15 12.47 10.06 -4.52
C THR A 15 12.72 8.60 -4.90
N LEU A 16 11.75 7.72 -4.68
CA LEU A 16 11.86 6.32 -5.09
C LEU A 16 11.96 6.17 -6.61
N GLY A 17 11.20 6.95 -7.38
CA GLY A 17 11.28 6.96 -8.83
C GLY A 17 12.65 7.39 -9.33
N HIS A 18 13.26 8.40 -8.70
CA HIS A 18 14.60 8.84 -9.05
C HIS A 18 15.67 7.77 -8.76
N ALA A 19 15.62 7.15 -7.58
CA ALA A 19 16.54 6.06 -7.23
C ALA A 19 16.37 4.86 -8.18
N PHE A 20 15.14 4.49 -8.50
CA PHE A 20 14.87 3.42 -9.44
C PHE A 20 15.45 3.71 -10.84
N LYS A 21 15.32 4.95 -11.31
CA LYS A 21 15.91 5.36 -12.57
C LYS A 21 17.42 5.16 -12.57
N LEU A 22 18.13 5.69 -11.58
CA LEU A 22 19.59 5.59 -11.48
C LEU A 22 20.08 4.13 -11.36
N ASP A 23 19.35 3.30 -10.60
CA ASP A 23 19.80 1.94 -10.32
C ASP A 23 19.47 0.94 -11.43
N TYR A 24 18.40 1.15 -12.16
CA TYR A 24 17.90 0.19 -13.13
C TYR A 24 17.70 0.74 -14.54
N LEU A 25 17.15 1.93 -14.70
CA LEU A 25 16.81 2.41 -16.04
C LEU A 25 17.98 3.04 -16.79
N ASP A 26 18.91 3.62 -16.07
CA ASP A 26 20.13 4.19 -16.67
C ASP A 26 21.20 3.12 -16.93
N LYS A 27 20.90 1.84 -16.63
CA LYS A 27 21.79 0.69 -16.89
C LYS A 27 21.14 -0.24 -17.92
N PRO A 28 21.93 -0.85 -18.82
CA PRO A 28 21.42 -1.84 -19.74
C PRO A 28 20.78 -3.02 -18.99
N GLN A 29 19.54 -3.35 -19.33
CA GLN A 29 18.82 -4.48 -18.77
C GLN A 29 18.75 -5.61 -19.80
N ALA A 30 19.18 -6.81 -19.41
CA ALA A 30 19.14 -7.98 -20.28
C ALA A 30 17.72 -8.55 -20.44
N ARG A 31 16.77 -8.18 -19.57
CA ARG A 31 15.40 -8.69 -19.56
C ARG A 31 14.42 -7.59 -19.14
N PRO A 32 13.16 -7.70 -19.56
CA PRO A 32 12.09 -6.84 -19.02
C PRO A 32 12.02 -6.93 -17.50
N LEU A 33 11.68 -5.82 -16.86
CA LEU A 33 11.54 -5.74 -15.41
C LEU A 33 10.07 -5.89 -15.00
N ASP A 34 9.84 -6.66 -13.94
CA ASP A 34 8.59 -6.65 -13.19
C ASP A 34 8.82 -5.85 -11.91
N VAL A 35 8.08 -4.78 -11.74
CA VAL A 35 8.29 -3.81 -10.66
C VAL A 35 7.08 -3.77 -9.75
N VAL A 36 7.31 -3.77 -8.43
CA VAL A 36 6.27 -3.49 -7.43
C VAL A 36 6.69 -2.25 -6.64
N MET A 37 5.90 -1.20 -6.71
CA MET A 37 6.07 -0.01 -5.86
C MET A 37 5.23 -0.11 -4.60
N VAL A 38 5.83 0.18 -3.46
CA VAL A 38 5.17 0.34 -2.15
C VAL A 38 5.48 1.74 -1.63
N ALA A 39 4.67 2.72 -1.97
CA ALA A 39 4.90 4.13 -1.65
C ALA A 39 3.59 4.92 -1.54
N GLY A 40 3.70 6.20 -1.11
CA GLY A 40 2.59 7.15 -1.02
C GLY A 40 2.25 7.58 0.40
N TYR A 41 2.65 6.82 1.43
CA TYR A 41 2.38 7.21 2.81
C TYR A 41 3.12 8.51 3.19
N ASN A 42 4.39 8.61 2.81
CA ASN A 42 5.18 9.82 3.09
C ASN A 42 4.69 11.03 2.31
N ASP A 43 4.18 10.84 1.10
CA ASP A 43 3.52 11.91 0.33
C ASP A 43 2.28 12.46 1.07
N LEU A 44 1.46 11.57 1.66
CA LEU A 44 0.30 11.97 2.46
C LEU A 44 0.70 12.71 3.74
N VAL A 45 1.75 12.25 4.44
CA VAL A 45 2.26 12.87 5.67
C VAL A 45 2.91 14.23 5.38
N ALA A 46 3.61 14.35 4.27
CA ALA A 46 4.19 15.62 3.80
C ALA A 46 3.13 16.67 3.40
N GLY A 47 1.86 16.26 3.32
CA GLY A 47 0.77 17.17 2.95
C GLY A 47 0.68 17.43 1.44
N ASN A 48 1.27 16.61 0.61
CA ASN A 48 1.16 16.73 -0.83
C ASN A 48 -0.32 16.71 -1.26
N SER A 49 -0.65 17.52 -2.26
CA SER A 49 -2.01 17.54 -2.80
C SER A 49 -2.35 16.20 -3.47
N ARG A 50 -3.64 15.89 -3.53
CA ARG A 50 -4.12 14.66 -4.20
C ARG A 50 -3.62 14.58 -5.65
N ASN A 51 -3.70 15.68 -6.38
CA ASN A 51 -3.23 15.73 -7.78
C ASN A 51 -1.72 15.46 -7.87
N THR A 52 -0.93 16.08 -7.00
CA THR A 52 0.52 15.86 -6.97
C THR A 52 0.88 14.39 -6.75
N ILE A 53 0.20 13.73 -5.82
CA ILE A 53 0.45 12.29 -5.53
C ILE A 53 0.11 11.43 -6.74
N ILE A 54 -1.04 11.68 -7.39
CA ILE A 54 -1.44 10.94 -8.59
C ILE A 54 -0.47 11.19 -9.74
N ASP A 55 -0.03 12.41 -9.93
CA ASP A 55 0.92 12.75 -10.99
C ASP A 55 2.28 12.06 -10.76
N HIS A 56 2.73 11.96 -9.51
CA HIS A 56 3.94 11.20 -9.17
C HIS A 56 3.78 9.69 -9.44
N LEU A 57 2.62 9.11 -9.10
CA LEU A 57 2.34 7.70 -9.39
C LEU A 57 2.31 7.42 -10.90
N ARG A 58 1.65 8.28 -11.67
CA ARG A 58 1.61 8.18 -13.13
C ARG A 58 3.00 8.34 -13.73
N ALA A 59 3.72 9.38 -13.34
CA ALA A 59 5.09 9.61 -13.83
C ALA A 59 6.01 8.42 -13.55
N PHE A 60 5.92 7.80 -12.38
CA PHE A 60 6.67 6.58 -12.09
C PHE A 60 6.25 5.41 -13.00
N THR A 61 4.96 5.20 -13.16
CA THR A 61 4.43 4.14 -14.03
C THR A 61 4.89 4.30 -15.47
N ASP A 62 4.79 5.52 -16.00
CA ASP A 62 5.21 5.85 -17.36
C ASP A 62 6.72 5.68 -17.52
N LEU A 63 7.51 6.12 -16.54
CA LEU A 63 8.95 5.95 -16.52
C LEU A 63 9.35 4.46 -16.66
N VAL A 64 8.73 3.59 -15.85
CA VAL A 64 9.02 2.15 -15.90
C VAL A 64 8.62 1.54 -17.24
N LYS A 65 7.44 1.86 -17.76
CA LYS A 65 6.92 1.31 -19.01
C LYS A 65 7.71 1.76 -20.22
N LEU A 66 7.94 3.07 -20.36
CA LEU A 66 8.63 3.64 -21.51
C LEU A 66 10.07 3.17 -21.61
N SER A 67 10.77 3.04 -20.50
CA SER A 67 12.15 2.51 -20.52
C SER A 67 12.19 1.06 -20.99
N GLY A 68 11.20 0.24 -20.67
CA GLY A 68 11.09 -1.14 -21.12
C GLY A 68 10.88 -1.25 -22.63
N LEU A 69 10.04 -0.40 -23.20
CA LEU A 69 9.74 -0.40 -24.63
C LEU A 69 10.95 -0.12 -25.52
N GLN A 70 11.91 0.66 -25.03
CA GLN A 70 13.14 0.96 -25.79
C GLN A 70 14.07 -0.25 -25.89
N LEU A 71 14.09 -1.10 -24.86
CA LEU A 71 15.00 -2.25 -24.76
C LEU A 71 14.34 -3.56 -25.21
N HIS A 72 13.06 -3.69 -24.99
CA HIS A 72 12.27 -4.91 -25.22
C HIS A 72 10.89 -4.54 -25.82
N PRO A 73 10.83 -4.22 -27.13
CA PRO A 73 9.58 -3.78 -27.76
C PRO A 73 8.43 -4.79 -27.65
N ASP A 74 8.76 -6.09 -27.68
CA ASP A 74 7.77 -7.17 -27.64
C ASP A 74 7.30 -7.53 -26.24
N LYS A 75 8.02 -7.14 -25.21
CA LYS A 75 7.68 -7.40 -23.81
C LYS A 75 8.08 -6.21 -22.92
N PRO A 76 7.24 -5.20 -22.80
CA PRO A 76 7.55 -4.03 -21.98
C PRO A 76 7.67 -4.41 -20.50
N ASN A 77 8.33 -3.56 -19.73
CA ASN A 77 8.37 -3.66 -18.28
C ASN A 77 6.93 -3.61 -17.71
N SER A 78 6.69 -4.38 -16.67
CA SER A 78 5.43 -4.30 -15.93
C SER A 78 5.62 -3.54 -14.62
N VAL A 79 4.57 -2.84 -14.17
CA VAL A 79 4.58 -2.12 -12.91
C VAL A 79 3.25 -2.27 -12.20
N ALA A 80 3.31 -2.77 -10.97
CA ALA A 80 2.21 -2.81 -10.03
C ALA A 80 2.47 -1.85 -8.89
N ILE A 81 1.44 -1.18 -8.42
CA ILE A 81 1.50 -0.34 -7.22
C ILE A 81 0.72 -1.05 -6.13
N SER A 82 1.35 -1.32 -4.98
CA SER A 82 0.65 -1.91 -3.85
C SER A 82 -0.23 -0.87 -3.16
N THR A 83 -1.37 -1.30 -2.64
CA THR A 83 -2.17 -0.46 -1.75
C THR A 83 -1.51 -0.34 -0.38
N LEU A 84 -1.90 0.70 0.36
CA LEU A 84 -1.35 1.03 1.67
C LEU A 84 -2.22 0.44 2.78
N MET A 85 -1.57 -0.03 3.84
CA MET A 85 -2.25 -0.33 5.10
C MET A 85 -2.74 0.95 5.76
N HIS A 86 -3.90 0.87 6.40
CA HIS A 86 -4.37 1.96 7.25
C HIS A 86 -3.49 2.13 8.49
N PRO A 87 -3.43 3.34 9.07
CA PRO A 87 -2.75 3.56 10.34
C PRO A 87 -3.50 2.85 11.46
N PRO A 88 -2.84 2.53 12.58
CA PRO A 88 -3.52 2.00 13.75
C PRO A 88 -4.52 3.00 14.31
N GLN A 89 -5.61 2.48 14.85
CA GLN A 89 -6.72 3.28 15.37
C GLN A 89 -6.40 3.95 16.73
N LEU A 90 -5.37 3.47 17.42
CA LEU A 90 -5.09 3.81 18.82
C LEU A 90 -3.97 4.85 18.99
N SER A 91 -4.02 5.57 20.05
CA SER A 91 -2.99 6.34 20.77
C SER A 91 -2.13 7.36 20.00
N TRP A 92 -2.02 7.26 18.71
CA TRP A 92 -1.20 8.14 17.85
C TRP A 92 -1.86 9.49 17.57
N PHE A 93 -3.16 9.56 17.83
CA PHE A 93 -3.95 10.76 17.62
C PHE A 93 -4.66 11.07 18.95
N PRO A 94 -3.94 11.61 19.95
CA PRO A 94 -4.51 11.95 21.25
C PRO A 94 -5.38 13.21 21.13
N ASP A 95 -6.50 13.10 20.46
CA ASP A 95 -7.50 14.15 20.40
C ASP A 95 -8.47 13.98 21.56
N ASN A 96 -8.11 14.49 22.74
CA ASN A 96 -9.02 14.78 23.87
C ASN A 96 -10.03 13.66 24.21
N GLY A 97 -9.65 12.40 24.11
CA GLY A 97 -10.47 11.25 24.48
C GLY A 97 -11.64 10.92 23.53
N ARG A 98 -11.79 11.62 22.42
CA ARG A 98 -12.76 11.27 21.40
C ARG A 98 -12.25 10.16 20.49
N PHE A 99 -12.98 9.07 20.42
CA PHE A 99 -12.60 7.93 19.59
C PHE A 99 -13.70 7.62 18.56
N PRO A 100 -13.32 7.37 17.27
CA PRO A 100 -12.01 7.63 16.68
C PRO A 100 -11.73 9.13 16.57
N SER A 101 -10.46 9.51 16.74
CA SER A 101 -10.08 10.93 16.69
C SER A 101 -10.31 11.53 15.29
N PRO A 102 -10.56 12.85 15.17
CA PRO A 102 -10.67 13.53 13.88
C PRO A 102 -9.42 13.34 13.01
N SER A 103 -8.24 13.40 13.59
CA SER A 103 -6.97 13.18 12.87
C SER A 103 -6.86 11.78 12.31
N TYR A 104 -7.28 10.77 13.05
CA TYR A 104 -7.35 9.39 12.55
C TYR A 104 -8.32 9.27 11.37
N ARG A 105 -9.53 9.83 11.47
CA ARG A 105 -10.51 9.79 10.38
C ARG A 105 -9.95 10.44 9.13
N ASN A 106 -9.33 11.60 9.25
CA ASN A 106 -8.72 12.31 8.13
C ASN A 106 -7.61 11.47 7.46
N GLN A 107 -6.72 10.86 8.25
CA GLN A 107 -5.67 10.00 7.69
C GLN A 107 -6.26 8.74 7.04
N LYS A 108 -7.26 8.14 7.67
CA LYS A 108 -7.97 7.00 7.08
C LYS A 108 -8.59 7.36 5.73
N GLU A 109 -9.32 8.46 5.64
CA GLU A 109 -9.94 8.95 4.41
C GLU A 109 -8.92 9.24 3.31
N LYS A 110 -7.78 9.82 3.66
CA LYS A 110 -6.68 10.04 2.71
C LYS A 110 -6.10 8.73 2.17
N ILE A 111 -5.92 7.72 3.03
CA ILE A 111 -5.41 6.42 2.62
C ILE A 111 -6.45 5.65 1.82
N ASP A 112 -7.73 5.67 2.21
CA ASP A 112 -8.81 5.06 1.44
C ASP A 112 -8.85 5.65 0.03
N TRP A 113 -8.86 6.99 -0.08
CA TRP A 113 -8.79 7.66 -1.36
C TRP A 113 -7.57 7.25 -2.19
N LEU A 114 -6.38 7.21 -1.60
CA LEU A 114 -5.16 6.85 -2.32
C LEU A 114 -5.19 5.39 -2.78
N ASN A 115 -5.72 4.49 -1.96
CA ASN A 115 -5.89 3.09 -2.32
C ASN A 115 -6.84 2.92 -3.51
N ASP A 116 -7.96 3.65 -3.52
CA ASP A 116 -8.91 3.66 -4.65
C ASP A 116 -8.24 4.14 -5.96
N GLU A 117 -7.40 5.18 -5.87
CA GLU A 117 -6.65 5.67 -7.03
C GLU A 117 -5.57 4.70 -7.50
N ILE A 118 -4.87 4.04 -6.56
CA ILE A 118 -3.90 2.98 -6.87
C ILE A 118 -4.60 1.82 -7.61
N GLU A 119 -5.78 1.40 -7.15
CA GLU A 119 -6.55 0.36 -7.81
C GLU A 119 -6.94 0.75 -9.24
N LYS A 120 -7.42 1.98 -9.45
CA LYS A 120 -7.74 2.50 -10.79
C LYS A 120 -6.51 2.51 -11.70
N LEU A 121 -5.35 2.94 -11.18
CA LEU A 121 -4.10 2.94 -11.94
C LEU A 121 -3.66 1.53 -12.32
N ASN A 122 -3.72 0.57 -11.40
CA ASN A 122 -3.38 -0.82 -11.69
C ASN A 122 -4.31 -1.41 -12.76
N ILE A 123 -5.62 -1.15 -12.69
CA ILE A 123 -6.58 -1.57 -13.70
C ILE A 123 -6.25 -0.94 -15.06
N ALA A 124 -6.01 0.37 -15.11
CA ALA A 124 -5.65 1.08 -16.34
C ALA A 124 -4.34 0.56 -16.94
N ASN A 125 -3.42 0.10 -16.10
CA ASN A 125 -2.15 -0.50 -16.48
C ASN A 125 -2.25 -2.00 -16.82
N GLN A 126 -3.45 -2.57 -16.81
CA GLN A 126 -3.70 -3.99 -17.06
C GLN A 126 -2.98 -4.92 -16.07
N VAL A 127 -2.85 -4.49 -14.82
CA VAL A 127 -2.28 -5.27 -13.72
C VAL A 127 -3.42 -5.89 -12.90
N PRO A 128 -3.82 -7.14 -13.21
CA PRO A 128 -4.99 -7.76 -12.58
C PRO A 128 -4.74 -8.18 -11.13
N LYS A 129 -3.48 -8.34 -10.77
CA LYS A 129 -3.05 -8.74 -9.42
C LYS A 129 -1.94 -7.81 -8.94
N TYR A 130 -2.00 -7.43 -7.68
CA TYR A 130 -1.00 -6.62 -7.00
C TYR A 130 -1.08 -6.86 -5.49
N PRO A 131 -0.02 -6.57 -4.71
CA PRO A 131 -0.07 -6.72 -3.26
C PRO A 131 -1.08 -5.75 -2.64
N ALA A 132 -2.24 -6.28 -2.22
CA ALA A 132 -3.35 -5.48 -1.69
C ALA A 132 -3.23 -5.33 -0.17
N PHE A 133 -2.26 -4.55 0.31
CA PHE A 133 -1.97 -4.42 1.74
C PHE A 133 -3.08 -3.77 2.56
N HIS A 134 -3.98 -3.01 1.95
CA HIS A 134 -5.16 -2.45 2.62
C HIS A 134 -6.08 -3.55 3.21
N THR A 135 -6.02 -4.77 2.66
CA THR A 135 -6.81 -5.92 3.16
C THR A 135 -6.17 -6.61 4.36
N TYR A 136 -4.90 -6.31 4.67
CA TYR A 136 -4.17 -6.95 5.75
C TYR A 136 -4.63 -6.41 7.10
N GLY A 137 -4.81 -7.31 8.07
CA GLY A 137 -5.33 -6.95 9.38
C GLY A 137 -6.84 -6.71 9.43
N VAL A 138 -7.56 -6.94 8.33
CA VAL A 138 -9.02 -6.86 8.28
C VAL A 138 -9.61 -8.23 8.60
N ARG A 139 -10.57 -8.28 9.55
CA ARG A 139 -11.37 -9.49 9.86
C ARG A 139 -12.84 -9.15 9.71
N THR A 140 -13.61 -10.15 9.31
CA THR A 140 -15.07 -10.05 9.33
C THR A 140 -15.59 -10.68 10.62
N ASN A 141 -16.17 -9.87 11.48
CA ASN A 141 -16.84 -10.33 12.67
C ASN A 141 -18.35 -10.39 12.40
N THR A 142 -18.99 -11.41 12.96
CA THR A 142 -20.45 -11.53 12.94
C THR A 142 -21.01 -10.93 14.22
N VAL A 143 -21.77 -9.84 14.09
CA VAL A 143 -22.46 -9.20 15.19
C VAL A 143 -23.91 -9.69 15.20
N LYS A 144 -24.33 -10.30 16.31
CA LYS A 144 -25.68 -10.75 16.52
C LYS A 144 -26.45 -9.69 17.34
N HIS A 145 -27.45 -9.11 16.74
CA HIS A 145 -28.36 -8.18 17.42
C HIS A 145 -29.45 -9.00 18.12
N LYS A 146 -29.72 -8.69 19.38
CA LYS A 146 -30.71 -9.39 20.20
C LYS A 146 -31.79 -8.42 20.58
N ASP A 147 -33.03 -8.94 20.72
CA ASP A 147 -34.15 -8.23 21.32
C ASP A 147 -34.02 -8.19 22.86
N VAL A 148 -35.01 -7.59 23.50
CA VAL A 148 -35.09 -7.48 24.98
C VAL A 148 -35.21 -8.83 25.68
N TYR A 149 -35.59 -9.87 24.95
CA TYR A 149 -35.75 -11.25 25.45
C TYR A 149 -34.53 -12.12 25.14
N GLY A 150 -33.50 -11.56 24.49
CA GLY A 150 -32.25 -12.26 24.15
C GLY A 150 -32.29 -13.04 22.82
N ASN A 151 -33.39 -13.00 22.06
CA ASN A 151 -33.49 -13.65 20.75
C ASN A 151 -32.74 -12.89 19.70
N ILE A 152 -32.07 -13.60 18.78
CA ILE A 152 -31.35 -12.99 17.69
C ILE A 152 -32.34 -12.48 16.64
N THR A 153 -32.47 -11.16 16.54
CA THR A 153 -33.33 -10.49 15.57
C THR A 153 -32.67 -10.19 14.26
N ARG A 154 -31.34 -10.00 14.30
CA ARG A 154 -30.54 -9.65 13.12
C ARG A 154 -29.11 -10.13 13.29
N THR A 155 -28.49 -10.52 12.19
CA THR A 155 -27.05 -10.81 12.12
C THR A 155 -26.41 -9.90 11.08
N THR A 156 -25.38 -9.15 11.49
CA THR A 156 -24.63 -8.28 10.60
C THR A 156 -23.18 -8.74 10.53
N ARG A 157 -22.58 -8.70 9.34
CA ARG A 157 -21.15 -8.88 9.15
C ARG A 157 -20.48 -7.52 9.15
N VAL A 158 -19.56 -7.31 10.09
CA VAL A 158 -18.82 -6.05 10.25
C VAL A 158 -17.33 -6.32 9.99
N LYS A 159 -16.74 -5.54 9.10
CA LYS A 159 -15.28 -5.56 8.93
C LYS A 159 -14.63 -4.87 10.14
N VAL A 160 -13.80 -5.60 10.86
CA VAL A 160 -13.04 -5.08 12.00
C VAL A 160 -11.59 -5.01 11.59
N HIS A 161 -11.02 -3.83 11.75
CA HIS A 161 -9.64 -3.58 11.45
C HIS A 161 -8.79 -3.81 12.70
N ARG A 162 -7.76 -4.63 12.58
CA ARG A 162 -6.83 -4.99 13.66
C ARG A 162 -5.39 -4.65 13.26
N TRP A 163 -5.19 -3.47 12.68
CA TRP A 163 -3.85 -3.03 12.24
C TRP A 163 -2.90 -2.78 13.39
N GLU A 164 -3.42 -2.49 14.58
CA GLU A 164 -2.63 -2.38 15.80
C GLU A 164 -1.79 -3.63 16.07
N HIS A 165 -2.30 -4.82 15.73
CA HIS A 165 -1.55 -6.07 15.87
C HIS A 165 -0.46 -6.26 14.83
N TRP A 166 -0.42 -5.40 13.83
CA TRP A 166 0.59 -5.40 12.77
C TRP A 166 1.74 -4.43 13.04
N ARG A 167 1.60 -3.55 14.02
CA ARG A 167 2.55 -2.49 14.34
C ARG A 167 3.40 -2.85 15.55
N GLU A 168 4.61 -2.30 15.60
CA GLU A 168 5.43 -2.33 16.80
C GLU A 168 4.75 -1.49 17.87
N GLN A 169 4.55 -2.08 19.05
CA GLN A 169 3.94 -1.38 20.18
C GLN A 169 4.96 -0.58 20.99
N ASP A 170 6.24 -0.63 20.61
CA ASP A 170 7.31 -0.03 21.36
C ASP A 170 7.38 1.49 21.19
N LYS A 171 7.19 2.16 22.32
CA LYS A 171 7.67 3.52 22.64
C LYS A 171 7.36 4.60 21.59
N GLY A 172 6.13 4.70 21.16
CA GLY A 172 5.67 5.84 20.34
C GLY A 172 5.89 5.72 18.83
N ASN A 173 6.44 4.63 18.33
CA ASN A 173 6.67 4.46 16.90
C ASN A 173 5.76 3.40 16.27
N MET A 174 4.44 3.64 16.31
CA MET A 174 3.44 2.72 15.75
C MET A 174 3.37 2.76 14.20
N LEU A 175 4.25 3.49 13.53
CA LEU A 175 4.33 3.50 12.07
C LEU A 175 5.02 2.26 11.52
N HIS A 176 5.95 1.70 12.28
CA HIS A 176 6.69 0.53 11.83
C HIS A 176 5.91 -0.77 12.06
N LEU A 177 6.01 -1.65 11.09
CA LEU A 177 5.44 -2.98 11.21
C LEU A 177 6.33 -3.87 12.09
N ARG A 178 5.71 -4.74 12.85
CA ARG A 178 6.42 -5.82 13.56
C ARG A 178 7.20 -6.69 12.57
N ASN A 179 8.33 -7.26 13.00
CA ASN A 179 9.19 -8.05 12.13
C ASN A 179 8.47 -9.22 11.45
N ASP A 180 7.60 -9.94 12.19
CA ASP A 180 6.80 -11.03 11.63
C ASP A 180 5.83 -10.54 10.55
N ARG A 181 5.39 -9.28 10.61
CA ARG A 181 4.49 -8.66 9.63
C ARG A 181 5.24 -8.10 8.42
N ARG A 182 6.44 -7.56 8.62
CA ARG A 182 7.36 -7.19 7.52
C ARG A 182 7.65 -8.41 6.67
N TYR A 183 7.94 -9.56 7.30
CA TYR A 183 8.15 -10.82 6.59
C TYR A 183 6.94 -11.23 5.76
N LYS A 184 5.72 -11.12 6.28
CA LYS A 184 4.49 -11.43 5.53
C LYS A 184 4.31 -10.52 4.32
N MET A 185 4.64 -9.23 4.44
CA MET A 185 4.58 -8.31 3.31
C MET A 185 5.63 -8.65 2.24
N ALA A 186 6.86 -8.93 2.65
CA ALA A 186 7.91 -9.38 1.75
C ALA A 186 7.51 -10.68 1.03
N THR A 187 6.92 -11.64 1.76
CA THR A 187 6.40 -12.89 1.18
C THR A 187 5.29 -12.60 0.15
N ALA A 188 4.40 -11.65 0.43
CA ALA A 188 3.35 -11.29 -0.54
C ALA A 188 3.92 -10.67 -1.82
N ILE A 189 4.96 -9.85 -1.70
CA ILE A 189 5.68 -9.28 -2.85
C ILE A 189 6.37 -10.40 -3.65
N ASN A 190 7.08 -11.31 -2.98
CA ASN A 190 7.73 -12.43 -3.63
C ASN A 190 6.73 -13.35 -4.33
N ASN A 191 5.58 -13.63 -3.70
CA ASN A 191 4.51 -14.42 -4.30
C ASN A 191 3.91 -13.73 -5.53
N TYR A 192 3.82 -12.40 -5.53
CA TYR A 192 3.37 -11.65 -6.71
C TYR A 192 4.27 -11.96 -7.90
N PHE A 193 5.58 -11.87 -7.74
CA PHE A 193 6.54 -12.20 -8.81
C PHE A 193 6.49 -13.66 -9.24
N SER A 194 6.29 -14.59 -8.29
CA SER A 194 6.23 -16.03 -8.59
C SER A 194 4.96 -16.45 -9.35
N CYS A 195 3.87 -15.69 -9.22
CA CYS A 195 2.61 -15.98 -9.91
C CYS A 195 2.50 -15.34 -11.30
N ASN A 196 3.38 -14.41 -11.62
CA ASN A 196 3.37 -13.67 -12.89
C ASN A 196 4.46 -14.16 -13.86
N THR A 197 5.27 -15.12 -13.45
CA THR A 197 6.24 -15.85 -14.30
C THR A 197 5.65 -17.15 -14.79
#